data_5a8aa9078f490eeac022ad57254ecc2b
#
_entry.id   5a8aa9078f490eeac022ad57254ecc2b
#
_cell.length_a   1.000
_cell.length_b   1.000
_cell.length_c   1.000
_cell.angle_alpha   90.00
_cell.angle_beta   90.00
_cell.angle_gamma   90.00
#
_symmetry.space_group_name_H-M   'P 1'
#
loop_
_entity.id
_entity.type
_entity.pdbx_description
1 polymer ?
#
loop_
_entity_poly.entity_id
_entity_poly.type
_entity_poly.pdbx_seq_one_letter_code
_entity_poly.pdbx_strand_id
1 'polypeptide(L)'
;MVHGISTPHLYGAGDKWNSYTSRYSPDWHCDLLEVLSDYGASSRVRLNEVCAVLGLPGKFGPSGADVAGMYDDGRLSSIRDYCETNVLNTYLVYLRHQLHTGGMERDSHNRAVADLVSMLESERGERSHLGDFLAAWHEAAQGKMLI
;
A
#
# COMPACT_ATOMS: atom_id res chain seq x y z
N MET A 1 -7.68 -17.24 19.40
CA MET A 1 -7.50 -15.77 19.52
C MET A 1 -6.55 -15.52 20.67
N VAL A 2 -5.27 -15.42 20.31
CA VAL A 2 -4.15 -15.49 21.26
C VAL A 2 -4.03 -14.27 22.18
N HIS A 3 -4.57 -13.12 21.78
CA HIS A 3 -4.33 -11.87 22.49
C HIS A 3 -5.58 -11.21 23.12
N GLY A 4 -6.72 -11.92 23.18
CA GLY A 4 -7.95 -11.39 23.79
C GLY A 4 -8.54 -10.13 23.12
N ILE A 5 -8.07 -9.78 21.92
CA ILE A 5 -8.55 -8.62 21.18
C ILE A 5 -9.89 -8.97 20.54
N SER A 6 -10.92 -8.19 20.86
CA SER A 6 -12.24 -8.32 20.26
C SER A 6 -12.40 -7.33 19.11
N THR A 7 -12.84 -7.83 17.95
CA THR A 7 -13.09 -7.02 16.75
C THR A 7 -14.52 -7.25 16.22
N PRO A 8 -15.56 -6.96 17.04
CA PRO A 8 -16.95 -7.27 16.68
C PRO A 8 -17.40 -6.57 15.40
N HIS A 9 -16.87 -5.38 15.11
CA HIS A 9 -17.17 -4.61 13.91
C HIS A 9 -16.72 -5.31 12.62
N LEU A 10 -15.65 -6.14 12.67
CA LEU A 10 -15.18 -6.89 11.51
C LEU A 10 -16.03 -8.14 11.24
N TYR A 11 -16.51 -8.80 12.31
CA TYR A 11 -17.23 -10.06 12.19
C TYR A 11 -18.76 -9.90 12.33
N GLY A 12 -19.22 -8.76 12.85
CA GLY A 12 -20.65 -8.46 13.02
C GLY A 12 -21.27 -7.67 11.88
N ALA A 13 -20.45 -7.18 10.93
CA ALA A 13 -20.94 -6.46 9.76
C ALA A 13 -21.25 -7.45 8.62
N GLY A 14 -22.41 -7.27 7.99
CA GLY A 14 -22.85 -8.14 6.90
C GLY A 14 -23.48 -9.46 7.35
N ASP A 15 -23.81 -10.30 6.38
CA ASP A 15 -24.34 -11.63 6.58
C ASP A 15 -23.26 -12.70 6.35
N LYS A 16 -23.63 -13.98 6.46
CA LYS A 16 -22.72 -15.13 6.29
C LYS A 16 -21.97 -15.12 4.95
N TRP A 17 -22.56 -14.57 3.90
CA TRP A 17 -22.04 -14.62 2.54
C TRP A 17 -21.51 -13.28 2.06
N ASN A 18 -21.89 -12.19 2.73
CA ASN A 18 -21.48 -10.83 2.40
C ASN A 18 -20.94 -10.12 3.66
N SER A 19 -19.71 -10.44 4.02
CA SER A 19 -19.04 -9.91 5.20
C SER A 19 -17.52 -9.90 5.01
N TYR A 20 -16.80 -9.31 5.95
CA TYR A 20 -15.33 -9.31 5.98
C TYR A 20 -14.71 -10.71 5.90
N THR A 21 -15.45 -11.76 6.29
CA THR A 21 -14.99 -13.15 6.17
C THR A 21 -15.05 -13.70 4.75
N SER A 22 -15.71 -13.00 3.83
CA SER A 22 -15.83 -13.37 2.42
C SER A 22 -14.57 -12.92 1.64
N ARG A 23 -13.49 -13.68 1.78
CA ARG A 23 -12.13 -13.33 1.29
C ARG A 23 -12.07 -12.88 -0.16
N TYR A 24 -12.88 -13.45 -1.03
CA TYR A 24 -12.84 -13.18 -2.47
C TYR A 24 -13.89 -12.16 -2.92
N SER A 25 -14.60 -11.54 -1.96
CA SER A 25 -15.57 -10.49 -2.27
C SER A 25 -14.84 -9.16 -2.48
N PRO A 26 -14.92 -8.54 -3.67
CA PRO A 26 -14.28 -7.24 -3.94
C PRO A 26 -14.86 -6.11 -3.10
N ASP A 27 -16.06 -6.27 -2.54
CA ASP A 27 -16.69 -5.29 -1.66
C ASP A 27 -16.02 -5.22 -0.28
N TRP A 28 -15.31 -6.28 0.11
CA TRP A 28 -14.69 -6.40 1.43
C TRP A 28 -13.17 -6.49 1.39
N HIS A 29 -12.60 -7.02 0.31
CA HIS A 29 -11.16 -7.27 0.18
C HIS A 29 -10.65 -6.90 -1.21
N CYS A 30 -9.50 -6.25 -1.22
CA CYS A 30 -8.72 -6.07 -2.43
C CYS A 30 -7.27 -6.55 -2.12
N ASP A 31 -7.02 -7.83 -2.35
CA ASP A 31 -5.65 -8.35 -2.34
C ASP A 31 -5.02 -8.06 -3.71
N LEU A 32 -4.19 -7.01 -3.76
CA LEU A 32 -3.56 -6.58 -5.01
C LEU A 32 -2.69 -7.66 -5.65
N LEU A 33 -2.08 -8.56 -4.87
CA LEU A 33 -1.28 -9.65 -5.41
C LEU A 33 -2.16 -10.64 -6.18
N GLU A 34 -3.33 -10.97 -5.65
CA GLU A 34 -4.29 -11.86 -6.30
C GLU A 34 -4.97 -11.19 -7.48
N VAL A 35 -5.42 -9.95 -7.31
CA VAL A 35 -6.14 -9.19 -8.36
C VAL A 35 -5.22 -8.92 -9.57
N LEU A 36 -3.98 -8.48 -9.35
CA LEU A 36 -3.03 -8.20 -10.43
C LEU A 36 -2.51 -9.45 -11.13
N SER A 37 -2.63 -10.62 -10.50
CA SER A 37 -2.32 -11.92 -11.11
C SER A 37 -3.55 -12.62 -11.70
N ASP A 38 -4.69 -11.91 -11.80
CA ASP A 38 -5.97 -12.48 -12.23
C ASP A 38 -6.28 -13.77 -11.45
N TYR A 39 -6.20 -13.67 -10.11
CA TYR A 39 -6.42 -14.77 -9.16
C TYR A 39 -5.58 -16.03 -9.47
N GLY A 40 -4.39 -15.83 -10.02
CA GLY A 40 -3.44 -16.90 -10.34
C GLY A 40 -3.50 -17.39 -11.79
N ALA A 41 -4.32 -16.76 -12.65
CA ALA A 41 -4.32 -17.06 -14.09
C ALA A 41 -3.05 -16.53 -14.79
N SER A 42 -2.40 -15.52 -14.22
CA SER A 42 -1.09 -15.02 -14.66
C SER A 42 -0.03 -15.11 -13.55
N SER A 43 1.23 -14.92 -13.93
CA SER A 43 2.33 -14.93 -12.96
C SER A 43 2.18 -13.80 -11.94
N ARG A 44 2.43 -14.11 -10.67
CA ARG A 44 2.47 -13.10 -9.61
C ARG A 44 3.63 -12.15 -9.83
N VAL A 45 3.34 -10.84 -9.78
CA VAL A 45 4.32 -9.77 -9.94
C VAL A 45 4.65 -9.20 -8.56
N ARG A 46 5.93 -8.89 -8.31
CA ARG A 46 6.34 -8.28 -7.04
C ARG A 46 5.92 -6.82 -7.00
N LEU A 47 5.58 -6.31 -5.81
CA LEU A 47 5.19 -4.90 -5.63
C LEU A 47 6.19 -3.93 -6.26
N ASN A 48 7.49 -4.19 -6.12
CA ASN A 48 8.56 -3.40 -6.73
C ASN A 48 8.49 -3.31 -8.24
N GLU A 49 8.17 -4.41 -8.90
CA GLU A 49 8.09 -4.48 -10.37
C GLU A 49 6.88 -3.67 -10.84
N VAL A 50 5.75 -3.79 -10.13
CA VAL A 50 4.55 -2.98 -10.39
C VAL A 50 4.86 -1.49 -10.19
N CYS A 51 5.51 -1.14 -9.09
CA CYS A 51 5.89 0.25 -8.79
C CYS A 51 6.78 0.82 -9.90
N ALA A 52 7.80 0.08 -10.34
CA ALA A 52 8.71 0.52 -11.41
C ALA A 52 7.97 0.84 -12.72
N VAL A 53 7.01 0.00 -13.11
CA VAL A 53 6.19 0.22 -14.31
C VAL A 53 5.27 1.45 -14.15
N LEU A 54 4.78 1.70 -12.95
CA LEU A 54 3.84 2.79 -12.66
C LEU A 54 4.54 4.13 -12.34
N GLY A 55 5.88 4.19 -12.32
CA GLY A 55 6.61 5.38 -11.91
C GLY A 55 6.44 5.71 -10.43
N LEU A 56 6.37 4.67 -9.60
CA LEU A 56 6.29 4.77 -8.14
C LEU A 56 7.64 4.44 -7.51
N PRO A 57 7.93 4.89 -6.28
CA PRO A 57 9.25 4.70 -5.66
C PRO A 57 9.68 3.24 -5.56
N GLY A 58 8.71 2.35 -5.29
CA GLY A 58 8.99 0.94 -5.09
C GLY A 58 9.67 0.67 -3.75
N LYS A 59 10.58 -0.31 -3.75
CA LYS A 59 11.23 -0.77 -2.53
C LYS A 59 12.19 0.28 -1.98
N PHE A 60 12.00 0.60 -0.73
CA PHE A 60 12.80 1.55 0.02
C PHE A 60 13.45 0.85 1.24
N GLY A 61 14.76 0.82 1.29
CA GLY A 61 15.50 0.26 2.42
C GLY A 61 15.49 -1.29 2.50
N PRO A 62 15.33 -1.87 3.70
CA PRO A 62 15.45 -3.29 3.95
C PRO A 62 14.40 -4.14 3.22
N SER A 63 14.59 -5.45 3.20
CA SER A 63 13.62 -6.40 2.66
C SER A 63 12.84 -7.09 3.78
N GLY A 64 11.70 -7.71 3.44
CA GLY A 64 10.96 -8.53 4.41
C GLY A 64 11.81 -9.65 5.03
N ALA A 65 12.83 -10.13 4.32
CA ALA A 65 13.77 -11.13 4.84
C ALA A 65 14.68 -10.57 5.95
N ASP A 66 14.92 -9.26 5.99
CA ASP A 66 15.78 -8.60 6.97
C ASP A 66 15.04 -8.30 8.28
N VAL A 67 13.70 -8.33 8.27
CA VAL A 67 12.84 -7.90 9.40
C VAL A 67 13.13 -8.72 10.68
N ALA A 68 13.32 -10.02 10.56
CA ALA A 68 13.61 -10.87 11.72
C ALA A 68 14.94 -10.44 12.40
N GLY A 69 16.01 -10.26 11.62
CA GLY A 69 17.29 -9.78 12.15
C GLY A 69 17.19 -8.37 12.72
N MET A 70 16.43 -7.48 12.07
CA MET A 70 16.20 -6.12 12.60
C MET A 70 15.45 -6.15 13.94
N TYR A 71 14.52 -7.07 14.11
CA TYR A 71 13.79 -7.25 15.36
C TYR A 71 14.72 -7.74 16.47
N ASP A 72 15.53 -8.75 16.19
CA ASP A 72 16.52 -9.30 17.13
C ASP A 72 17.57 -8.25 17.56
N ASP A 73 17.92 -7.34 16.66
CA ASP A 73 18.78 -6.18 16.89
C ASP A 73 18.10 -5.02 17.63
N GLY A 74 16.80 -5.11 17.94
CA GLY A 74 16.01 -4.06 18.59
C GLY A 74 15.69 -2.85 17.69
N ARG A 75 15.83 -2.96 16.37
CA ARG A 75 15.60 -1.86 15.39
C ARG A 75 14.13 -1.71 14.99
N LEU A 76 13.24 -1.61 15.97
CA LEU A 76 11.78 -1.50 15.73
C LEU A 76 11.39 -0.27 14.94
N SER A 77 12.07 0.87 15.14
CA SER A 77 11.81 2.09 14.35
C SER A 77 12.06 1.86 12.86
N SER A 78 13.16 1.23 12.50
CA SER A 78 13.48 0.92 11.09
C SER A 78 12.49 -0.08 10.48
N ILE A 79 11.97 -1.03 11.26
CA ILE A 79 10.90 -1.94 10.81
C ILE A 79 9.62 -1.15 10.53
N ARG A 80 9.25 -0.22 11.43
CA ARG A 80 8.09 0.65 11.23
C ARG A 80 8.23 1.48 9.95
N ASP A 81 9.36 2.16 9.77
CA ASP A 81 9.63 3.01 8.62
C ASP A 81 9.54 2.21 7.31
N TYR A 82 10.10 1.00 7.30
CA TYR A 82 9.94 0.05 6.19
C TYR A 82 8.48 -0.34 5.92
N CYS A 83 7.71 -0.65 6.97
CA CYS A 83 6.30 -1.00 6.81
C CYS A 83 5.48 0.18 6.27
N GLU A 84 5.74 1.39 6.76
CA GLU A 84 5.06 2.60 6.30
C GLU A 84 5.30 2.87 4.81
N THR A 85 6.53 2.76 4.32
CA THR A 85 6.84 2.93 2.89
C THR A 85 6.22 1.85 2.01
N ASN A 86 6.11 0.61 2.51
CA ASN A 86 5.39 -0.46 1.80
C ASN A 86 3.89 -0.18 1.72
N VAL A 87 3.28 0.34 2.78
CA VAL A 87 1.86 0.73 2.80
C VAL A 87 1.61 1.85 1.79
N LEU A 88 2.48 2.85 1.72
CA LEU A 88 2.38 3.95 0.75
C LEU A 88 2.43 3.45 -0.70
N ASN A 89 3.39 2.59 -1.03
CA ASN A 89 3.46 1.96 -2.36
C ASN A 89 2.19 1.15 -2.67
N THR A 90 1.73 0.34 -1.72
CA THR A 90 0.51 -0.47 -1.88
C THR A 90 -0.71 0.41 -2.12
N TYR A 91 -0.84 1.51 -1.37
CA TYR A 91 -1.93 2.47 -1.55
C TYR A 91 -1.90 3.13 -2.94
N LEU A 92 -0.74 3.55 -3.42
CA LEU A 92 -0.59 4.14 -4.74
C LEU A 92 -0.91 3.15 -5.87
N VAL A 93 -0.48 1.89 -5.74
CA VAL A 93 -0.86 0.82 -6.68
C VAL A 93 -2.36 0.58 -6.64
N TYR A 94 -2.97 0.58 -5.45
CA TYR A 94 -4.43 0.47 -5.30
C TYR A 94 -5.18 1.61 -6.00
N LEU A 95 -4.76 2.86 -5.84
CA LEU A 95 -5.37 3.99 -6.54
C LEU A 95 -5.31 3.83 -8.06
N ARG A 96 -4.16 3.38 -8.59
CA ARG A 96 -4.00 3.08 -10.02
C ARG A 96 -4.90 1.95 -10.49
N HIS A 97 -5.00 0.89 -9.70
CA HIS A 97 -5.91 -0.21 -9.98
C HIS A 97 -7.37 0.26 -10.01
N GLN A 98 -7.82 1.03 -9.03
CA GLN A 98 -9.18 1.57 -8.99
C GLN A 98 -9.49 2.46 -10.19
N LEU A 99 -8.54 3.32 -10.58
CA LEU A 99 -8.69 4.14 -11.78
C LEU A 99 -8.77 3.28 -13.06
N HIS A 100 -7.90 2.27 -13.17
CA HIS A 100 -7.86 1.38 -14.33
C HIS A 100 -9.13 0.56 -14.51
N THR A 101 -9.70 0.08 -13.41
CA THR A 101 -10.93 -0.75 -13.42
C THR A 101 -12.22 0.07 -13.44
N GLY A 102 -12.14 1.40 -13.40
CA GLY A 102 -13.31 2.28 -13.35
C GLY A 102 -14.00 2.38 -11.98
N GLY A 103 -13.37 1.85 -10.93
CA GLY A 103 -13.83 2.00 -9.54
C GLY A 103 -13.58 3.40 -8.97
N MET A 104 -12.79 4.22 -9.67
CA MET A 104 -12.45 5.59 -9.28
C MET A 104 -12.32 6.47 -10.53
N GLU A 105 -12.86 7.69 -10.46
CA GLU A 105 -12.68 8.70 -11.51
C GLU A 105 -11.31 9.40 -11.37
N ARG A 106 -10.82 9.96 -12.50
CA ARG A 106 -9.53 10.67 -12.57
C ARG A 106 -9.39 11.78 -11.53
N ASP A 107 -10.42 12.62 -11.38
CA ASP A 107 -10.38 13.75 -10.44
C ASP A 107 -10.30 13.27 -8.98
N SER A 108 -10.98 12.18 -8.66
CA SER A 108 -10.92 11.55 -7.34
C SER A 108 -9.54 10.92 -7.08
N HIS A 109 -8.96 10.26 -8.09
CA HIS A 109 -7.60 9.74 -8.05
C HIS A 109 -6.59 10.87 -7.79
N ASN A 110 -6.64 11.93 -8.59
CA ASN A 110 -5.70 13.07 -8.47
C ASN A 110 -5.83 13.78 -7.12
N ARG A 111 -7.05 13.89 -6.60
CA ARG A 111 -7.28 14.44 -5.25
C ARG A 111 -6.66 13.56 -4.18
N ALA A 112 -6.86 12.24 -4.23
CA ALA A 112 -6.26 11.31 -3.27
C ALA A 112 -4.72 11.33 -3.32
N VAL A 113 -4.14 11.48 -4.52
CA VAL A 113 -2.69 11.67 -4.69
C VAL A 113 -2.23 13.00 -4.09
N ALA A 114 -2.93 14.10 -4.32
CA ALA A 114 -2.59 15.42 -3.77
C ALA A 114 -2.68 15.43 -2.23
N ASP A 115 -3.71 14.81 -1.68
CA ASP A 115 -3.88 14.67 -0.21
C ASP A 115 -2.73 13.86 0.40
N LEU A 116 -2.30 12.78 -0.27
CA LEU A 116 -1.15 12.00 0.15
C LEU A 116 0.14 12.82 0.12
N VAL A 117 0.40 13.56 -0.95
CA VAL A 117 1.57 14.45 -1.05
C VAL A 117 1.57 15.46 0.08
N SER A 118 0.45 16.11 0.35
CA SER A 118 0.30 17.09 1.42
C SER A 118 0.59 16.46 2.80
N MET A 119 0.12 15.25 3.04
CA MET A 119 0.43 14.51 4.27
C MET A 119 1.92 14.19 4.39
N LEU A 120 2.56 13.70 3.31
CA LEU A 120 4.00 13.41 3.30
C LEU A 120 4.83 14.67 3.56
N GLU A 121 4.45 15.80 2.97
CA GLU A 121 5.12 17.09 3.19
C GLU A 121 4.98 17.57 4.64
N SER A 122 3.82 17.40 5.25
CA SER A 122 3.59 17.81 6.65
C SER A 122 4.36 16.96 7.66
N GLU A 123 4.52 15.66 7.38
CA GLU A 123 5.11 14.69 8.29
C GLU A 123 6.64 14.53 8.14
N ARG A 124 7.22 14.93 7.00
CA ARG A 124 8.65 14.72 6.68
C ARG A 124 9.62 15.31 7.71
N GLY A 125 9.21 16.30 8.48
CA GLY A 125 10.05 16.93 9.50
C GLY A 125 10.32 16.04 10.70
N GLU A 126 9.33 15.24 11.11
CA GLU A 126 9.41 14.30 12.23
C GLU A 126 9.73 12.88 11.76
N ARG A 127 9.36 12.54 10.53
CA ARG A 127 9.45 11.21 9.92
C ARG A 127 10.21 11.28 8.62
N SER A 128 11.54 11.39 8.70
CA SER A 128 12.42 11.64 7.54
C SER A 128 12.23 10.66 6.39
N HIS A 129 11.93 9.37 6.68
CA HIS A 129 11.67 8.35 5.67
C HIS A 129 10.48 8.67 4.75
N LEU A 130 9.50 9.49 5.22
CA LEU A 130 8.39 9.96 4.39
C LEU A 130 8.85 11.05 3.41
N GLY A 131 9.79 11.91 3.82
CA GLY A 131 10.45 12.86 2.94
C GLY A 131 11.29 12.17 1.87
N ASP A 132 12.06 11.14 2.25
CA ASP A 132 12.84 10.34 1.33
C ASP A 132 11.94 9.61 0.31
N PHE A 133 10.81 9.07 0.80
CA PHE A 133 9.80 8.45 -0.07
C PHE A 133 9.24 9.44 -1.09
N LEU A 134 8.88 10.64 -0.66
CA LEU A 134 8.35 11.69 -1.55
C LEU A 134 9.38 12.10 -2.61
N ALA A 135 10.65 12.29 -2.22
CA ALA A 135 11.73 12.62 -3.13
C ALA A 135 11.94 11.52 -4.19
N ALA A 136 11.99 10.26 -3.77
CA ALA A 136 12.09 9.12 -4.67
C ALA A 136 10.88 9.00 -5.61
N TRP A 137 9.69 9.34 -5.13
CA TRP A 137 8.50 9.35 -5.98
C TRP A 137 8.56 10.45 -7.04
N HIS A 138 8.99 11.65 -6.69
CA HIS A 138 9.19 12.73 -7.67
C HIS A 138 10.18 12.32 -8.78
N GLU A 139 11.25 11.63 -8.41
CA GLU A 139 12.24 11.14 -9.36
C GLU A 139 11.64 10.04 -10.25
N ALA A 140 11.02 9.01 -9.67
CA ALA A 140 10.43 7.89 -10.40
C ALA A 140 9.31 8.34 -11.35
N ALA A 141 8.47 9.27 -10.92
CA ALA A 141 7.37 9.84 -11.71
C ALA A 141 7.84 10.88 -12.74
N GLN A 142 9.12 11.26 -12.75
CA GLN A 142 9.64 12.35 -13.60
C GLN A 142 8.82 13.64 -13.47
N GLY A 143 8.39 13.96 -12.25
CA GLY A 143 7.52 15.09 -11.93
C GLY A 143 6.04 14.95 -12.33
N LYS A 144 5.63 13.83 -12.92
CA LYS A 144 4.24 13.57 -13.35
C LYS A 144 3.51 12.65 -12.36
N MET A 145 3.23 13.16 -11.17
CA MET A 145 2.54 12.38 -10.12
C MET A 145 1.03 12.29 -10.34
N LEU A 146 0.45 13.27 -11.03
CA LEU A 146 -0.98 13.31 -11.39
C LEU A 146 -1.19 12.76 -12.81
N ILE A 147 -2.41 12.28 -13.09
CA ILE A 147 -2.82 11.72 -14.39
C ILE A 147 -3.81 12.65 -15.07
#